data_8fcf928f88121b98f2c9539cf9497775
#
_entry.id   8fcf928f88121b98f2c9539cf9497775
#
_cell.length_a   1.000
_cell.length_b   1.000
_cell.length_c   1.000
_cell.angle_alpha   90.00
_cell.angle_beta   90.00
_cell.angle_gamma   90.00
#
_symmetry.space_group_name_H-M   'P 1'
#
loop_
_entity.id
_entity.type
_entity.pdbx_description
1 polymer ?
#
loop_
_entity_poly.entity_id
_entity_poly.type
_entity_poly.pdbx_seq_one_letter_code
_entity_poly.pdbx_strand_id
1 'polypeptide(L)'
;MRIGYACINMTLGEKNITTNRGMIRKTFDSKGLKYVSELSLQNVRDLIEVIKWNEKNGIKLYRMSSDMFPWSSEYNFNDLPDIAKIKNLMSGLGNLVKQYGHRLSFHPGPFNVLASPNPNVVRKTISELNKHSEIMDMLDLPVSPFSKINIHVGGAYGNKQEALKRWVDNFHLLGENTKKRLTVENDDKPNMFTVQDLLYIHENTKIPIVFDYHHHNCHNDGMRTEDTLKLAVATWPKNITPVVHISEPRDDKNFRAHHDYIQNKVEVYGYDLDMMFESKAKELSVLEYRKKFGLLLV
;
A
#
# COMPACT_ATOMS: atom_id res chain seq x y z
N MET A 1 -11.49 5.38 13.49
CA MET A 1 -10.97 4.06 13.01
C MET A 1 -11.64 3.68 11.70
N ARG A 2 -10.87 3.42 10.62
CA ARG A 2 -11.33 2.82 9.35
C ARG A 2 -10.79 1.40 9.25
N ILE A 3 -11.58 0.50 8.66
CA ILE A 3 -11.12 -0.86 8.32
C ILE A 3 -11.26 -1.02 6.81
N GLY A 4 -10.21 -1.49 6.16
CA GLY A 4 -10.17 -1.64 4.72
C GLY A 4 -9.41 -2.87 4.25
N TYR A 5 -9.30 -3.02 2.93
CA TYR A 5 -8.69 -4.17 2.28
C TYR A 5 -7.84 -3.76 1.07
N ALA A 6 -7.14 -4.75 0.48
CA ALA A 6 -6.12 -4.49 -0.53
C ALA A 6 -6.47 -5.01 -1.92
N CYS A 7 -6.35 -4.13 -2.90
CA CYS A 7 -6.21 -4.36 -4.35
C CYS A 7 -7.41 -4.94 -5.08
N ILE A 8 -7.97 -6.06 -4.64
CA ILE A 8 -9.04 -6.79 -5.33
C ILE A 8 -10.30 -6.75 -4.47
N ASN A 9 -11.45 -6.48 -5.08
CA ASN A 9 -12.76 -6.71 -4.49
C ASN A 9 -13.32 -8.00 -5.09
N MET A 10 -13.51 -9.02 -4.27
CA MET A 10 -13.91 -10.35 -4.73
C MET A 10 -15.35 -10.36 -5.24
N THR A 11 -16.25 -9.68 -4.53
CA THR A 11 -17.67 -9.55 -4.94
C THR A 11 -17.82 -8.88 -6.31
N LEU A 12 -17.04 -7.86 -6.59
CA LEU A 12 -17.04 -7.18 -7.89
C LEU A 12 -16.27 -7.98 -8.95
N GLY A 13 -15.26 -8.74 -8.55
CA GLY A 13 -14.51 -9.63 -9.42
C GLY A 13 -15.39 -10.66 -10.13
N GLU A 14 -16.43 -11.19 -9.45
CA GLU A 14 -17.43 -12.07 -10.05
C GLU A 14 -18.19 -11.42 -11.23
N LYS A 15 -18.20 -10.09 -11.28
CA LYS A 15 -18.79 -9.27 -12.36
C LYS A 15 -17.76 -8.74 -13.34
N ASN A 16 -16.54 -9.29 -13.34
CA ASN A 16 -15.39 -8.83 -14.14
C ASN A 16 -14.96 -7.37 -13.88
N ILE A 17 -15.29 -6.80 -12.72
CA ILE A 17 -14.84 -5.49 -12.29
C ILE A 17 -13.55 -5.69 -11.48
N THR A 18 -12.41 -5.23 -12.02
CA THR A 18 -11.09 -5.35 -11.38
C THR A 18 -10.17 -4.21 -11.78
N THR A 19 -9.26 -3.82 -10.87
CA THR A 19 -8.36 -2.68 -11.06
C THR A 19 -6.92 -3.08 -11.36
N ASN A 20 -6.68 -4.36 -11.63
CA ASN A 20 -5.35 -4.94 -11.82
C ASN A 20 -5.18 -5.65 -13.16
N ARG A 21 -5.92 -5.21 -14.20
CA ARG A 21 -5.68 -5.73 -15.55
C ARG A 21 -4.28 -5.32 -15.98
N GLY A 22 -3.48 -6.33 -16.30
CA GLY A 22 -2.10 -6.13 -16.71
C GLY A 22 -1.77 -6.93 -17.97
N MET A 23 -0.48 -6.96 -18.31
CA MET A 23 0.04 -7.75 -19.41
C MET A 23 1.46 -8.19 -19.12
N ILE A 24 1.88 -9.30 -19.74
CA ILE A 24 3.27 -9.73 -19.72
C ILE A 24 4.15 -8.87 -20.63
N ARG A 25 5.46 -8.86 -20.41
CA ARG A 25 6.44 -8.07 -21.20
C ARG A 25 6.29 -8.29 -22.70
N LYS A 26 6.18 -9.51 -23.17
CA LYS A 26 5.99 -9.84 -24.59
C LYS A 26 4.77 -9.13 -25.20
N THR A 27 3.68 -9.02 -24.45
CA THR A 27 2.46 -8.32 -24.91
C THR A 27 2.67 -6.82 -24.93
N PHE A 28 3.35 -6.26 -23.91
CA PHE A 28 3.72 -4.85 -23.88
C PHE A 28 4.58 -4.48 -25.12
N ASP A 29 5.63 -5.25 -25.40
CA ASP A 29 6.53 -5.01 -26.54
C ASP A 29 5.81 -5.10 -27.90
N SER A 30 4.79 -5.97 -28.02
CA SER A 30 4.05 -6.18 -29.28
C SER A 30 2.89 -5.22 -29.48
N LYS A 31 2.15 -4.85 -28.43
CA LYS A 31 0.95 -4.02 -28.51
C LYS A 31 1.16 -2.55 -28.14
N GLY A 32 2.24 -2.25 -27.45
CA GLY A 32 2.68 -0.90 -27.08
C GLY A 32 1.68 -0.12 -26.22
N LEU A 33 1.85 1.21 -26.22
CA LEU A 33 1.12 2.14 -25.37
C LEU A 33 -0.38 2.21 -25.65
N LYS A 34 -0.83 1.86 -26.85
CA LYS A 34 -2.26 1.81 -27.16
C LYS A 34 -2.97 0.81 -26.25
N TYR A 35 -2.44 -0.39 -26.15
CA TYR A 35 -3.05 -1.43 -25.29
C TYR A 35 -2.88 -1.14 -23.80
N VAL A 36 -1.76 -0.55 -23.40
CA VAL A 36 -1.58 -0.02 -22.03
C VAL A 36 -2.69 0.97 -21.70
N SER A 37 -2.96 1.93 -22.61
CA SER A 37 -3.98 2.97 -22.46
C SER A 37 -5.37 2.38 -22.28
N GLU A 38 -5.74 1.40 -23.11
CA GLU A 38 -7.02 0.69 -23.03
C GLU A 38 -7.20 0.00 -21.68
N LEU A 39 -6.18 -0.73 -21.19
CA LEU A 39 -6.24 -1.42 -19.89
C LEU A 39 -6.28 -0.42 -18.74
N SER A 40 -5.46 0.62 -18.76
CA SER A 40 -5.42 1.65 -17.71
C SER A 40 -6.75 2.39 -17.62
N LEU A 41 -7.35 2.76 -18.76
CA LEU A 41 -8.66 3.41 -18.82
C LEU A 41 -9.75 2.49 -18.20
N GLN A 42 -9.72 1.19 -18.49
CA GLN A 42 -10.68 0.25 -17.90
C GLN A 42 -10.42 0.06 -16.40
N ASN A 43 -9.17 -0.06 -15.95
CA ASN A 43 -8.83 -0.15 -14.53
C ASN A 43 -9.32 1.07 -13.75
N VAL A 44 -9.23 2.28 -14.33
CA VAL A 44 -9.74 3.51 -13.71
C VAL A 44 -11.28 3.51 -13.63
N ARG A 45 -11.99 3.07 -14.68
CA ARG A 45 -13.45 2.92 -14.64
C ARG A 45 -13.87 1.95 -13.53
N ASP A 46 -13.18 0.84 -13.43
CA ASP A 46 -13.49 -0.18 -12.43
C ASP A 46 -13.13 0.29 -11.01
N LEU A 47 -12.09 1.12 -10.83
CA LEU A 47 -11.80 1.74 -9.55
C LEU A 47 -12.96 2.63 -9.06
N ILE A 48 -13.65 3.34 -9.96
CA ILE A 48 -14.84 4.11 -9.61
C ILE A 48 -15.93 3.20 -9.04
N GLU A 49 -16.16 2.04 -9.66
CA GLU A 49 -17.15 1.07 -9.18
C GLU A 49 -16.73 0.44 -7.82
N VAL A 50 -15.45 0.17 -7.62
CA VAL A 50 -14.92 -0.29 -6.32
C VAL A 50 -15.16 0.76 -5.23
N ILE A 51 -14.87 2.04 -5.49
CA ILE A 51 -15.08 3.11 -4.49
C ILE A 51 -16.57 3.31 -4.18
N LYS A 52 -17.46 3.27 -5.17
CA LYS A 52 -18.92 3.32 -4.94
C LYS A 52 -19.41 2.12 -4.13
N TRP A 53 -18.90 0.92 -4.43
CA TRP A 53 -19.25 -0.28 -3.68
C TRP A 53 -18.75 -0.19 -2.23
N ASN A 54 -17.52 0.29 -2.04
CA ASN A 54 -16.94 0.51 -0.72
C ASN A 54 -17.76 1.52 0.08
N GLU A 55 -18.19 2.62 -0.54
CA GLU A 55 -19.07 3.61 0.09
C GLU A 55 -20.37 2.97 0.59
N LYS A 56 -21.05 2.24 -0.29
CA LYS A 56 -22.32 1.53 0.04
C LYS A 56 -22.15 0.54 1.20
N ASN A 57 -20.96 -0.05 1.37
CA ASN A 57 -20.65 -1.02 2.42
C ASN A 57 -19.87 -0.41 3.59
N GLY A 58 -19.76 0.93 3.66
CA GLY A 58 -19.09 1.65 4.75
C GLY A 58 -17.59 1.38 4.86
N ILE A 59 -16.93 0.92 3.80
CA ILE A 59 -15.48 0.68 3.79
C ILE A 59 -14.77 1.94 3.31
N LYS A 60 -14.12 2.65 4.23
CA LYS A 60 -13.51 3.97 3.96
C LYS A 60 -11.99 3.94 3.81
N LEU A 61 -11.36 2.77 3.84
CA LEU A 61 -9.94 2.56 3.62
C LEU A 61 -9.74 1.55 2.50
N TYR A 62 -8.94 1.89 1.50
CA TYR A 62 -8.67 0.98 0.39
C TYR A 62 -7.24 1.15 -0.15
N ARG A 63 -6.57 0.03 -0.39
CA ARG A 63 -5.27 -0.01 -1.05
C ARG A 63 -5.46 -0.32 -2.54
N MET A 64 -5.15 0.66 -3.38
CA MET A 64 -5.23 0.52 -4.84
C MET A 64 -4.20 -0.48 -5.35
N SER A 65 -4.49 -1.14 -6.46
CA SER A 65 -3.54 -2.02 -7.13
C SER A 65 -2.40 -1.24 -7.77
N SER A 66 -1.17 -1.69 -7.60
CA SER A 66 0.00 -1.15 -8.29
C SER A 66 -0.05 -1.40 -9.81
N ASP A 67 -0.86 -2.36 -10.26
CA ASP A 67 -1.01 -2.72 -11.68
C ASP A 67 -2.05 -1.87 -12.41
N MET A 68 -2.59 -0.80 -11.79
CA MET A 68 -3.58 0.08 -12.45
C MET A 68 -3.09 0.65 -13.78
N PHE A 69 -1.79 0.92 -13.87
CA PHE A 69 -1.09 1.37 -15.07
C PHE A 69 0.04 0.39 -15.37
N PRO A 70 -0.21 -0.67 -16.17
CA PRO A 70 0.78 -1.71 -16.41
C PRO A 70 2.08 -1.14 -16.98
N TRP A 71 3.23 -1.56 -16.44
CA TRP A 71 4.57 -1.12 -16.89
C TRP A 71 4.80 0.40 -16.75
N SER A 72 4.16 1.06 -15.81
CA SER A 72 4.16 2.53 -15.68
C SER A 72 5.55 3.17 -15.60
N SER A 73 6.56 2.45 -15.12
CA SER A 73 7.94 2.92 -15.07
C SER A 73 8.65 3.00 -16.44
N GLU A 74 8.04 2.43 -17.50
CA GLU A 74 8.64 2.33 -18.85
C GLU A 74 8.17 3.45 -19.81
N TYR A 75 7.22 4.31 -19.39
CA TYR A 75 6.67 5.37 -20.26
C TYR A 75 6.22 6.60 -19.45
N ASN A 76 5.94 7.69 -20.14
CA ASN A 76 5.28 8.84 -19.54
C ASN A 76 3.76 8.72 -19.69
N PHE A 77 2.98 9.07 -18.66
CA PHE A 77 1.52 9.01 -18.75
C PHE A 77 0.94 9.88 -19.86
N ASN A 78 1.61 11.00 -20.20
CA ASN A 78 1.18 11.86 -21.30
C ASN A 78 1.30 11.21 -22.68
N ASP A 79 2.03 10.10 -22.81
CA ASP A 79 2.19 9.37 -24.07
C ASP A 79 1.02 8.39 -24.33
N LEU A 80 0.13 8.21 -23.34
CA LEU A 80 -1.03 7.32 -23.47
C LEU A 80 -2.11 7.97 -24.36
N PRO A 81 -2.63 7.28 -25.40
CA PRO A 81 -3.68 7.82 -26.27
C PRO A 81 -4.94 8.32 -25.55
N ASP A 82 -5.36 7.67 -24.48
CA ASP A 82 -6.57 8.04 -23.72
C ASP A 82 -6.28 8.90 -22.49
N ILE A 83 -5.09 9.49 -22.34
CA ILE A 83 -4.67 10.18 -21.12
C ILE A 83 -5.63 11.31 -20.70
N ALA A 84 -6.21 12.03 -21.64
CA ALA A 84 -7.18 13.08 -21.34
C ALA A 84 -8.45 12.52 -20.69
N LYS A 85 -8.96 11.39 -21.19
CA LYS A 85 -10.11 10.70 -20.59
C LYS A 85 -9.75 10.12 -19.21
N ILE A 86 -8.57 9.52 -19.08
CA ILE A 86 -8.04 8.96 -17.85
C ILE A 86 -7.96 10.06 -16.79
N LYS A 87 -7.32 11.19 -17.07
CA LYS A 87 -7.20 12.33 -16.12
C LYS A 87 -8.56 12.88 -15.71
N ASN A 88 -9.50 13.00 -16.64
CA ASN A 88 -10.87 13.45 -16.32
C ASN A 88 -11.59 12.49 -15.36
N LEU A 89 -11.51 11.19 -15.61
CA LEU A 89 -12.10 10.18 -14.71
C LEU A 89 -11.41 10.16 -13.35
N MET A 90 -10.08 10.25 -13.32
CA MET A 90 -9.30 10.30 -12.08
C MET A 90 -9.66 11.54 -11.23
N SER A 91 -9.75 12.72 -11.84
CA SER A 91 -10.17 13.95 -11.15
C SER A 91 -11.60 13.81 -10.59
N GLY A 92 -12.53 13.28 -11.38
CA GLY A 92 -13.90 12.99 -10.90
C GLY A 92 -13.93 12.01 -9.74
N LEU A 93 -13.15 10.95 -9.82
CA LEU A 93 -12.99 9.97 -8.74
C LEU A 93 -12.38 10.60 -7.49
N GLY A 94 -11.36 11.45 -7.63
CA GLY A 94 -10.75 12.17 -6.52
C GLY A 94 -11.77 13.04 -5.75
N ASN A 95 -12.70 13.69 -6.46
CA ASN A 95 -13.79 14.42 -5.83
C ASN A 95 -14.73 13.49 -5.04
N LEU A 96 -15.09 12.32 -5.58
CA LEU A 96 -15.89 11.32 -4.85
C LEU A 96 -15.16 10.80 -3.61
N VAL A 97 -13.87 10.50 -3.72
CA VAL A 97 -13.02 10.04 -2.62
C VAL A 97 -13.01 11.06 -1.47
N LYS A 98 -12.87 12.35 -1.79
CA LYS A 98 -12.92 13.44 -0.81
C LYS A 98 -14.31 13.59 -0.20
N GLN A 99 -15.34 13.59 -1.03
CA GLN A 99 -16.76 13.72 -0.60
C GLN A 99 -17.16 12.59 0.36
N TYR A 100 -16.73 11.37 0.07
CA TYR A 100 -17.03 10.18 0.87
C TYR A 100 -16.08 9.97 2.06
N GLY A 101 -15.03 10.76 2.18
CA GLY A 101 -14.02 10.62 3.24
C GLY A 101 -13.20 9.34 3.17
N HIS A 102 -13.01 8.80 1.96
CA HIS A 102 -12.18 7.61 1.75
C HIS A 102 -10.70 7.94 1.91
N ARG A 103 -9.94 6.96 2.40
CA ARG A 103 -8.49 6.98 2.48
C ARG A 103 -7.92 5.95 1.50
N LEU A 104 -7.17 6.42 0.51
CA LEU A 104 -6.55 5.57 -0.51
C LEU A 104 -5.04 5.48 -0.30
N SER A 105 -4.46 4.33 -0.64
CA SER A 105 -3.03 4.09 -0.51
C SER A 105 -2.52 3.18 -1.61
N PHE A 106 -1.18 3.08 -1.74
CA PHE A 106 -0.49 2.06 -2.51
C PHE A 106 0.45 1.23 -1.62
N HIS A 107 0.76 0.04 -2.08
CA HIS A 107 1.85 -0.78 -1.57
C HIS A 107 2.54 -1.48 -2.76
N PRO A 108 3.51 -0.82 -3.40
CA PRO A 108 4.27 -1.39 -4.50
C PRO A 108 4.91 -2.73 -4.11
N GLY A 109 5.03 -3.63 -5.09
CA GLY A 109 5.52 -4.97 -4.86
C GLY A 109 6.95 -5.04 -4.31
N PRO A 110 7.41 -6.21 -3.84
CA PRO A 110 8.66 -6.39 -3.09
C PRO A 110 9.93 -6.17 -3.91
N PHE A 111 9.79 -5.91 -5.21
CA PHE A 111 10.92 -5.57 -6.08
C PHE A 111 11.34 -4.09 -5.99
N ASN A 112 10.55 -3.27 -5.29
CA ASN A 112 10.83 -1.86 -5.03
C ASN A 112 11.76 -1.73 -3.81
N VAL A 113 13.07 -1.75 -4.06
CA VAL A 113 14.12 -1.87 -3.04
C VAL A 113 15.06 -0.68 -3.08
N LEU A 114 14.83 0.33 -2.21
CA LEU A 114 15.73 1.48 -2.07
C LEU A 114 17.07 1.09 -1.44
N ALA A 115 17.13 0.02 -0.62
CA ALA A 115 18.36 -0.48 0.00
C ALA A 115 19.29 -1.24 -0.94
N SER A 116 18.90 -1.44 -2.22
CA SER A 116 19.69 -2.24 -3.15
C SER A 116 21.09 -1.67 -3.39
N PRO A 117 22.15 -2.49 -3.37
CA PRO A 117 23.49 -2.07 -3.80
C PRO A 117 23.60 -1.91 -5.32
N ASN A 118 22.59 -2.38 -6.09
CA ASN A 118 22.58 -2.29 -7.55
C ASN A 118 21.89 -0.98 -7.98
N PRO A 119 22.60 -0.03 -8.61
CA PRO A 119 22.05 1.26 -9.00
C PRO A 119 20.94 1.16 -10.06
N ASN A 120 20.90 0.08 -10.86
CA ASN A 120 19.82 -0.13 -11.83
C ASN A 120 18.50 -0.48 -11.12
N VAL A 121 18.56 -1.29 -10.04
CA VAL A 121 17.40 -1.61 -9.21
C VAL A 121 16.90 -0.34 -8.52
N VAL A 122 17.79 0.46 -7.96
CA VAL A 122 17.44 1.74 -7.31
C VAL A 122 16.75 2.70 -8.29
N ARG A 123 17.30 2.89 -9.50
CA ARG A 123 16.68 3.76 -10.52
C ARG A 123 15.27 3.31 -10.90
N LYS A 124 15.06 2.00 -11.09
CA LYS A 124 13.73 1.45 -11.38
C LYS A 124 12.78 1.65 -10.20
N THR A 125 13.23 1.41 -8.98
CA THR A 125 12.44 1.67 -7.76
C THR A 125 12.02 3.13 -7.66
N ILE A 126 12.95 4.08 -7.87
CA ILE A 126 12.65 5.52 -7.85
C ILE A 126 11.60 5.87 -8.92
N SER A 127 11.76 5.37 -10.15
CA SER A 127 10.80 5.58 -11.23
C SER A 127 9.43 5.05 -10.84
N GLU A 128 9.33 3.83 -10.35
CA GLU A 128 8.09 3.17 -9.94
C GLU A 128 7.38 3.94 -8.81
N LEU A 129 8.10 4.32 -7.76
CA LEU A 129 7.54 5.07 -6.63
C LEU A 129 7.04 6.46 -7.06
N ASN A 130 7.78 7.15 -7.93
CA ASN A 130 7.36 8.43 -8.47
C ASN A 130 6.10 8.29 -9.34
N LYS A 131 5.96 7.20 -10.13
CA LYS A 131 4.75 6.92 -10.89
C LYS A 131 3.53 6.65 -10.01
N HIS A 132 3.68 5.95 -8.89
CA HIS A 132 2.60 5.80 -7.91
C HIS A 132 2.16 7.15 -7.33
N SER A 133 3.12 8.03 -7.03
CA SER A 133 2.81 9.38 -6.56
C SER A 133 2.10 10.22 -7.64
N GLU A 134 2.52 10.12 -8.90
CA GLU A 134 1.89 10.81 -10.05
C GLU A 134 0.43 10.32 -10.25
N ILE A 135 0.14 9.04 -10.06
CA ILE A 135 -1.23 8.50 -10.06
C ILE A 135 -2.07 9.14 -8.94
N MET A 136 -1.52 9.27 -7.73
CA MET A 136 -2.20 9.94 -6.63
C MET A 136 -2.41 11.45 -6.90
N ASP A 137 -1.50 12.11 -7.61
CA ASP A 137 -1.64 13.50 -8.02
C ASP A 137 -2.78 13.66 -9.04
N MET A 138 -2.96 12.71 -9.98
CA MET A 138 -4.12 12.71 -10.90
C MET A 138 -5.46 12.55 -10.17
N LEU A 139 -5.48 11.93 -9.01
CA LEU A 139 -6.66 11.84 -8.11
C LEU A 139 -6.79 13.06 -7.18
N ASP A 140 -5.87 14.01 -7.24
CA ASP A 140 -5.79 15.14 -6.31
C ASP A 140 -5.88 14.71 -4.83
N LEU A 141 -5.18 13.61 -4.49
CA LEU A 141 -5.08 13.11 -3.13
C LEU A 141 -4.07 13.91 -2.31
N PRO A 142 -4.24 13.99 -0.97
CA PRO A 142 -3.30 14.67 -0.08
C PRO A 142 -1.84 14.23 -0.31
N VAL A 143 -0.93 15.21 -0.37
CA VAL A 143 0.51 14.97 -0.44
C VAL A 143 1.06 14.81 0.98
N SER A 144 0.70 13.69 1.60
CA SER A 144 1.03 13.37 2.99
C SER A 144 0.89 11.86 3.23
N PRO A 145 1.32 11.32 4.38
CA PRO A 145 1.12 9.91 4.75
C PRO A 145 -0.36 9.51 4.93
N PHE A 146 -1.30 10.45 4.85
CA PHE A 146 -2.72 10.11 4.75
C PHE A 146 -2.98 9.29 3.48
N SER A 147 -2.38 9.70 2.35
CA SER A 147 -2.41 8.96 1.08
C SER A 147 -1.04 8.32 0.87
N LYS A 148 -0.77 7.25 1.64
CA LYS A 148 0.57 6.65 1.71
C LYS A 148 0.93 5.78 0.51
N ILE A 149 2.22 5.79 0.19
CA ILE A 149 2.90 4.77 -0.59
C ILE A 149 3.75 3.98 0.39
N ASN A 150 3.38 2.73 0.68
CA ASN A 150 4.05 1.91 1.68
C ASN A 150 5.04 0.97 1.01
N ILE A 151 6.26 0.83 1.57
CA ILE A 151 7.25 -0.13 1.09
C ILE A 151 8.00 -0.77 2.24
N HIS A 152 8.59 -1.93 1.99
CA HIS A 152 9.61 -2.52 2.85
C HIS A 152 11.01 -1.94 2.55
N VAL A 153 11.95 -2.15 3.47
CA VAL A 153 13.35 -1.78 3.22
C VAL A 153 13.93 -2.58 2.05
N GLY A 154 13.55 -3.84 1.96
CA GLY A 154 14.09 -4.82 1.04
C GLY A 154 15.20 -5.67 1.67
N GLY A 155 16.22 -6.04 0.89
CA GLY A 155 17.27 -6.96 1.39
C GLY A 155 18.27 -6.29 2.33
N ALA A 156 18.73 -7.03 3.35
CA ALA A 156 19.81 -6.62 4.24
C ALA A 156 21.21 -6.75 3.59
N TYR A 157 21.34 -7.54 2.55
CA TYR A 157 22.59 -7.74 1.79
C TYR A 157 23.81 -8.05 2.67
N GLY A 158 23.61 -8.85 3.73
CA GLY A 158 24.65 -9.24 4.68
C GLY A 158 24.99 -8.20 5.76
N ASN A 159 24.47 -6.96 5.66
CA ASN A 159 24.67 -5.91 6.66
C ASN A 159 23.46 -4.97 6.72
N LYS A 160 22.65 -5.14 7.77
CA LYS A 160 21.44 -4.33 7.99
C LYS A 160 21.73 -2.83 8.06
N GLN A 161 22.78 -2.40 8.76
CA GLN A 161 23.11 -0.98 8.96
C GLN A 161 23.48 -0.31 7.64
N GLU A 162 24.29 -0.96 6.83
CA GLU A 162 24.64 -0.45 5.50
C GLU A 162 23.43 -0.43 4.55
N ALA A 163 22.51 -1.37 4.69
CA ALA A 163 21.28 -1.38 3.91
C ALA A 163 20.36 -0.22 4.30
N LEU A 164 20.19 0.05 5.60
CA LEU A 164 19.42 1.21 6.10
C LEU A 164 20.01 2.53 5.64
N LYS A 165 21.34 2.67 5.70
CA LYS A 165 22.04 3.86 5.21
C LYS A 165 21.81 4.09 3.72
N ARG A 166 22.01 3.05 2.88
CA ARG A 166 21.71 3.14 1.44
C ARG A 166 20.25 3.51 1.16
N TRP A 167 19.32 2.95 1.96
CA TRP A 167 17.91 3.27 1.84
C TRP A 167 17.65 4.76 2.07
N VAL A 168 18.24 5.35 3.12
CA VAL A 168 18.15 6.79 3.42
C VAL A 168 18.79 7.63 2.32
N ASP A 169 19.98 7.26 1.86
CA ASP A 169 20.68 7.98 0.78
C ASP A 169 19.80 7.99 -0.51
N ASN A 170 19.22 6.86 -0.86
CA ASN A 170 18.39 6.74 -2.06
C ASN A 170 17.00 7.37 -1.90
N PHE A 171 16.46 7.48 -0.68
CA PHE A 171 15.23 8.21 -0.39
C PHE A 171 15.31 9.67 -0.85
N HIS A 172 16.45 10.32 -0.67
CA HIS A 172 16.65 11.71 -1.08
C HIS A 172 16.59 11.93 -2.59
N LEU A 173 16.71 10.88 -3.39
CA LEU A 173 16.59 10.91 -4.86
C LEU A 173 15.13 10.83 -5.35
N LEU A 174 14.16 10.56 -4.48
CA LEU A 174 12.74 10.54 -4.81
C LEU A 174 12.19 11.93 -5.09
N GLY A 175 11.11 12.00 -5.87
CA GLY A 175 10.35 13.23 -6.06
C GLY A 175 9.71 13.74 -4.75
N GLU A 176 9.51 15.04 -4.61
CA GLU A 176 9.05 15.67 -3.38
C GLU A 176 7.68 15.15 -2.90
N ASN A 177 6.72 14.96 -3.82
CA ASN A 177 5.42 14.40 -3.49
C ASN A 177 5.52 12.95 -3.03
N THR A 178 6.43 12.18 -3.63
CA THR A 178 6.71 10.78 -3.26
C THR A 178 7.27 10.70 -1.84
N LYS A 179 8.29 11.50 -1.52
CA LYS A 179 8.88 11.58 -0.17
C LYS A 179 7.83 11.84 0.91
N LYS A 180 6.93 12.80 0.65
CA LYS A 180 5.87 13.19 1.59
C LYS A 180 4.79 12.11 1.78
N ARG A 181 4.61 11.20 0.82
CA ARG A 181 3.64 10.10 0.88
C ARG A 181 4.26 8.79 1.36
N LEU A 182 5.59 8.67 1.35
CA LEU A 182 6.26 7.41 1.64
C LEU A 182 6.09 7.01 3.11
N THR A 183 5.91 5.72 3.33
CA THR A 183 5.97 5.05 4.63
C THR A 183 6.78 3.77 4.50
N VAL A 184 7.32 3.29 5.60
CA VAL A 184 8.09 2.05 5.63
C VAL A 184 7.46 1.07 6.62
N GLU A 185 7.53 -0.23 6.33
CA GLU A 185 6.90 -1.31 7.08
C GLU A 185 7.91 -2.32 7.59
N ASN A 186 7.69 -2.88 8.79
CA ASN A 186 8.46 -3.97 9.33
C ASN A 186 8.29 -5.27 8.53
N ASP A 187 9.31 -6.12 8.55
CA ASP A 187 9.37 -7.37 7.78
C ASP A 187 9.08 -8.62 8.64
N ASP A 188 8.71 -9.72 7.95
CA ASP A 188 8.35 -11.02 8.53
C ASP A 188 9.52 -12.00 8.69
N LYS A 189 10.73 -11.65 8.23
CA LYS A 189 11.88 -12.57 8.20
C LYS A 189 12.94 -12.21 9.24
N PRO A 190 13.55 -13.19 9.93
CA PRO A 190 14.54 -12.92 10.99
C PRO A 190 15.77 -12.13 10.55
N ASN A 191 16.12 -12.17 9.27
CA ASN A 191 17.26 -11.44 8.72
C ASN A 191 16.88 -10.09 8.11
N MET A 192 15.62 -9.69 8.23
CA MET A 192 15.08 -8.41 7.73
C MET A 192 14.84 -7.42 8.89
N PHE A 193 14.00 -6.43 8.70
CA PHE A 193 13.96 -5.23 9.51
C PHE A 193 12.73 -5.20 10.42
N THR A 194 12.97 -5.10 11.73
CA THR A 194 11.95 -4.84 12.76
C THR A 194 11.63 -3.34 12.84
N VAL A 195 10.60 -2.98 13.61
CA VAL A 195 10.30 -1.56 13.89
C VAL A 195 11.49 -0.83 14.49
N GLN A 196 12.27 -1.47 15.39
CA GLN A 196 13.47 -0.88 15.97
C GLN A 196 14.51 -0.50 14.91
N ASP A 197 14.74 -1.40 13.94
CA ASP A 197 15.62 -1.11 12.81
C ASP A 197 15.10 0.11 12.00
N LEU A 198 13.78 0.19 11.78
CA LEU A 198 13.14 1.25 11.01
C LEU A 198 13.17 2.62 11.67
N LEU A 199 13.38 2.70 12.98
CA LEU A 199 13.55 3.99 13.65
C LEU A 199 14.73 4.78 13.08
N TYR A 200 15.79 4.10 12.64
CA TYR A 200 16.90 4.76 11.92
C TYR A 200 16.41 5.50 10.64
N ILE A 201 15.55 4.87 9.86
CA ILE A 201 14.94 5.50 8.67
C ILE A 201 14.09 6.70 9.09
N HIS A 202 13.21 6.53 10.09
CA HIS A 202 12.36 7.61 10.58
C HIS A 202 13.18 8.81 11.09
N GLU A 203 14.23 8.57 11.86
CA GLU A 203 15.10 9.63 12.41
C GLU A 203 15.75 10.48 11.32
N ASN A 204 16.15 9.85 10.20
CA ASN A 204 16.86 10.51 9.10
C ASN A 204 15.95 11.08 8.01
N THR A 205 14.68 10.60 7.89
CA THR A 205 13.77 10.98 6.80
C THR A 205 12.46 11.57 7.27
N LYS A 206 12.08 11.35 8.53
CA LYS A 206 10.80 11.72 9.16
C LYS A 206 9.59 11.00 8.56
N ILE A 207 9.76 9.96 7.72
CA ILE A 207 8.62 9.17 7.23
C ILE A 207 8.06 8.29 8.35
N PRO A 208 6.73 8.03 8.36
CA PRO A 208 6.11 7.16 9.36
C PRO A 208 6.41 5.68 9.11
N ILE A 209 6.36 4.92 10.20
CA ILE A 209 6.45 3.47 10.20
C ILE A 209 5.03 2.89 10.23
N VAL A 210 4.70 2.04 9.27
CA VAL A 210 3.51 1.19 9.28
C VAL A 210 3.83 -0.07 10.07
N PHE A 211 3.07 -0.32 11.12
CA PHE A 211 3.21 -1.54 11.90
C PHE A 211 2.36 -2.66 11.30
N ASP A 212 3.00 -3.72 10.83
CA ASP A 212 2.32 -4.97 10.48
C ASP A 212 2.38 -5.93 11.67
N TYR A 213 1.21 -6.28 12.20
CA TYR A 213 1.05 -7.18 13.35
C TYR A 213 1.52 -8.59 13.05
N HIS A 214 1.25 -9.09 11.86
CA HIS A 214 1.62 -10.45 11.50
C HIS A 214 3.12 -10.58 11.26
N HIS A 215 3.72 -9.61 10.60
CA HIS A 215 5.18 -9.55 10.44
C HIS A 215 5.88 -9.48 11.79
N HIS A 216 5.36 -8.67 12.73
CA HIS A 216 5.87 -8.62 14.09
C HIS A 216 5.72 -9.96 14.81
N ASN A 217 4.60 -10.68 14.63
CA ASN A 217 4.43 -12.02 15.20
C ASN A 217 5.43 -13.04 14.62
N CYS A 218 5.85 -12.85 13.36
CA CYS A 218 6.87 -13.67 12.73
C CYS A 218 8.29 -13.30 13.17
N HIS A 219 8.55 -12.01 13.41
CA HIS A 219 9.88 -11.48 13.71
C HIS A 219 9.79 -10.21 14.57
N ASN A 220 9.98 -10.32 15.89
CA ASN A 220 9.82 -9.22 16.84
C ASN A 220 11.06 -8.91 17.69
N ASP A 221 12.17 -9.62 17.52
CA ASP A 221 13.40 -9.49 18.34
C ASP A 221 13.14 -9.50 19.85
N GLY A 222 12.14 -10.27 20.31
CA GLY A 222 11.74 -10.39 21.72
C GLY A 222 10.92 -9.21 22.26
N MET A 223 10.53 -8.25 21.43
CA MET A 223 9.71 -7.11 21.82
C MET A 223 8.22 -7.46 21.89
N ARG A 224 7.50 -6.92 22.90
CA ARG A 224 6.04 -7.07 22.99
C ARG A 224 5.35 -6.24 21.91
N THR A 225 4.22 -6.72 21.41
CA THR A 225 3.39 -6.04 20.41
C THR A 225 3.01 -4.61 20.85
N GLU A 226 2.59 -4.42 22.09
CA GLU A 226 2.19 -3.12 22.63
C GLU A 226 3.35 -2.09 22.57
N ASP A 227 4.54 -2.50 23.02
CA ASP A 227 5.71 -1.62 23.07
C ASP A 227 6.17 -1.25 21.65
N THR A 228 6.14 -2.21 20.73
CA THR A 228 6.54 -1.99 19.34
C THR A 228 5.51 -1.13 18.59
N LEU A 229 4.20 -1.38 18.79
CA LEU A 229 3.14 -0.53 18.24
C LEU A 229 3.28 0.92 18.71
N LYS A 230 3.56 1.12 20.00
CA LYS A 230 3.81 2.47 20.57
C LYS A 230 4.93 3.20 19.83
N LEU A 231 6.04 2.51 19.55
CA LEU A 231 7.15 3.09 18.79
C LEU A 231 6.71 3.48 17.37
N ALA A 232 6.02 2.59 16.66
CA ALA A 232 5.55 2.87 15.30
C ALA A 232 4.55 4.02 15.26
N VAL A 233 3.55 4.04 16.16
CA VAL A 233 2.55 5.12 16.26
C VAL A 233 3.18 6.47 16.53
N ALA A 234 4.22 6.53 17.37
CA ALA A 234 4.94 7.76 17.69
C ALA A 234 5.61 8.41 16.47
N THR A 235 5.84 7.67 15.37
CA THR A 235 6.43 8.19 14.13
C THR A 235 5.44 8.94 13.25
N TRP A 236 4.14 8.80 13.50
CA TRP A 236 3.09 9.41 12.68
C TRP A 236 2.84 10.88 13.05
N PRO A 237 2.53 11.76 12.05
CA PRO A 237 2.09 13.12 12.34
C PRO A 237 0.84 13.12 13.22
N LYS A 238 0.78 13.99 14.23
CA LYS A 238 -0.32 14.04 15.21
C LYS A 238 -1.72 14.21 14.62
N ASN A 239 -1.83 14.81 13.44
CA ASN A 239 -3.09 15.07 12.73
C ASN A 239 -3.45 13.97 11.71
N ILE A 240 -2.71 12.88 11.66
CA ILE A 240 -2.97 11.76 10.73
C ILE A 240 -3.09 10.47 11.56
N THR A 241 -4.27 9.86 11.54
CA THR A 241 -4.49 8.53 12.15
C THR A 241 -3.51 7.53 11.55
N PRO A 242 -2.70 6.83 12.38
CA PRO A 242 -1.78 5.79 11.89
C PRO A 242 -2.52 4.66 11.17
N VAL A 243 -1.90 4.11 10.12
CA VAL A 243 -2.38 2.87 9.49
C VAL A 243 -1.52 1.72 9.97
N VAL A 244 -2.16 0.64 10.34
CA VAL A 244 -1.53 -0.65 10.64
C VAL A 244 -1.98 -1.70 9.64
N HIS A 245 -1.14 -2.70 9.39
CA HIS A 245 -1.50 -3.85 8.58
C HIS A 245 -1.86 -5.03 9.46
N ILE A 246 -2.92 -5.74 9.09
CA ILE A 246 -3.47 -6.85 9.86
C ILE A 246 -3.63 -8.06 8.96
N SER A 247 -3.00 -9.14 9.33
CA SER A 247 -3.28 -10.48 8.84
C SER A 247 -3.04 -11.50 9.94
N GLU A 248 -3.46 -12.73 9.72
CA GLU A 248 -3.21 -13.85 10.62
C GLU A 248 -2.49 -14.97 9.86
N PRO A 249 -1.75 -15.84 10.54
CA PRO A 249 -1.11 -16.99 9.91
C PRO A 249 -2.16 -17.93 9.31
N ARG A 250 -1.88 -18.48 8.14
CA ARG A 250 -2.76 -19.44 7.48
C ARG A 250 -2.96 -20.70 8.34
N ASP A 251 -1.86 -21.23 8.83
CA ASP A 251 -1.77 -22.41 9.67
C ASP A 251 -0.35 -22.51 10.26
N ASP A 252 -0.14 -23.44 11.19
CA ASP A 252 1.17 -23.63 11.86
C ASP A 252 2.31 -24.00 10.92
N LYS A 253 2.02 -24.66 9.79
CA LYS A 253 3.04 -25.07 8.79
C LYS A 253 3.39 -23.93 7.86
N ASN A 254 2.44 -23.02 7.62
CA ASN A 254 2.56 -21.87 6.72
C ASN A 254 2.37 -20.58 7.52
N PHE A 255 3.05 -20.45 8.64
CA PHE A 255 2.86 -19.38 9.62
C PHE A 255 2.99 -17.98 9.00
N ARG A 256 3.92 -17.76 8.06
CA ARG A 256 4.10 -16.48 7.37
C ARG A 256 3.07 -16.20 6.26
N ALA A 257 2.31 -17.21 5.81
CA ALA A 257 1.29 -17.02 4.79
C ALA A 257 0.01 -16.48 5.43
N HIS A 258 -0.64 -15.54 4.76
CA HIS A 258 -1.86 -14.90 5.26
C HIS A 258 -3.06 -15.84 5.21
N HIS A 259 -3.87 -15.83 6.27
CA HIS A 259 -5.16 -16.49 6.36
C HIS A 259 -6.19 -15.81 5.45
N ASP A 260 -7.28 -16.49 5.16
CA ASP A 260 -8.37 -15.93 4.34
C ASP A 260 -9.14 -14.84 5.11
N TYR A 261 -9.33 -14.98 6.41
CA TYR A 261 -10.10 -14.08 7.28
C TYR A 261 -9.30 -13.66 8.51
N ILE A 262 -9.71 -12.55 9.14
CA ILE A 262 -9.24 -12.15 10.48
C ILE A 262 -10.17 -12.79 11.50
N GLN A 263 -9.65 -13.75 12.25
CA GLN A 263 -10.41 -14.57 13.19
C GLN A 263 -10.54 -13.93 14.58
N ASN A 264 -9.53 -13.20 15.00
CA ASN A 264 -9.42 -12.64 16.34
C ASN A 264 -9.64 -11.14 16.35
N LYS A 265 -10.20 -10.62 17.44
CA LYS A 265 -10.31 -9.18 17.65
C LYS A 265 -8.90 -8.58 17.73
N VAL A 266 -8.64 -7.57 16.90
CA VAL A 266 -7.35 -6.87 16.93
C VAL A 266 -7.25 -6.03 18.20
N GLU A 267 -6.17 -6.22 18.96
CA GLU A 267 -5.88 -5.41 20.13
C GLU A 267 -5.16 -4.13 19.70
N VAL A 268 -5.79 -2.98 19.98
CA VAL A 268 -5.29 -1.66 19.57
C VAL A 268 -4.62 -0.88 20.69
N TYR A 269 -4.55 -1.44 21.91
CA TYR A 269 -3.87 -0.85 23.08
C TYR A 269 -4.23 0.62 23.36
N GLY A 270 -5.50 0.98 23.11
CA GLY A 270 -6.00 2.35 23.32
C GLY A 270 -5.67 3.36 22.23
N TYR A 271 -5.02 2.98 21.15
CA TYR A 271 -4.76 3.87 20.01
C TYR A 271 -5.94 3.92 19.02
N ASP A 272 -6.19 5.10 18.44
CA ASP A 272 -7.04 5.22 17.25
C ASP A 272 -6.21 4.88 16.01
N LEU A 273 -6.56 3.78 15.35
CA LEU A 273 -5.81 3.22 14.22
C LEU A 273 -6.73 2.95 13.04
N ASP A 274 -6.27 3.22 11.83
CA ASP A 274 -6.88 2.69 10.62
C ASP A 274 -6.25 1.30 10.31
N MET A 275 -7.07 0.28 10.08
CA MET A 275 -6.62 -1.11 9.89
C MET A 275 -6.77 -1.56 8.44
N MET A 276 -5.65 -1.85 7.80
CA MET A 276 -5.60 -2.46 6.46
C MET A 276 -5.51 -3.97 6.58
N PHE A 277 -6.58 -4.67 6.20
CA PHE A 277 -6.61 -6.13 6.20
C PHE A 277 -5.89 -6.69 4.96
N GLU A 278 -4.91 -7.53 5.21
CA GLU A 278 -4.16 -8.25 4.17
C GLU A 278 -4.61 -9.72 4.02
N SER A 279 -5.75 -10.06 4.61
CA SER A 279 -6.41 -11.35 4.45
C SER A 279 -6.79 -11.63 2.99
N LYS A 280 -6.80 -12.91 2.61
CA LYS A 280 -7.05 -13.29 1.20
C LYS A 280 -8.49 -13.08 0.75
N ALA A 281 -9.47 -13.18 1.66
CA ALA A 281 -10.88 -12.93 1.39
C ALA A 281 -11.24 -11.43 1.27
N LYS A 282 -10.24 -10.52 1.33
CA LYS A 282 -10.38 -9.09 1.00
C LYS A 282 -11.54 -8.42 1.74
N GLU A 283 -12.47 -7.78 0.99
CA GLU A 283 -13.64 -7.11 1.56
C GLU A 283 -14.55 -8.04 2.33
N LEU A 284 -14.62 -9.31 1.96
CA LEU A 284 -15.43 -10.31 2.66
C LEU A 284 -14.93 -10.50 4.10
N SER A 285 -13.59 -10.48 4.30
CA SER A 285 -12.99 -10.52 5.62
C SER A 285 -13.32 -9.27 6.45
N VAL A 286 -13.35 -8.09 5.83
CA VAL A 286 -13.75 -6.84 6.51
C VAL A 286 -15.20 -6.92 6.97
N LEU A 287 -16.11 -7.38 6.10
CA LEU A 287 -17.54 -7.49 6.40
C LEU A 287 -17.78 -8.52 7.53
N GLU A 288 -17.13 -9.68 7.46
CA GLU A 288 -17.24 -10.72 8.49
C GLU A 288 -16.70 -10.24 9.83
N TYR A 289 -15.52 -9.61 9.85
CA TYR A 289 -14.92 -9.05 11.04
C TYR A 289 -15.85 -8.04 11.73
N ARG A 290 -16.43 -7.11 10.97
CA ARG A 290 -17.39 -6.15 11.51
C ARG A 290 -18.62 -6.81 12.12
N LYS A 291 -19.18 -7.81 11.43
CA LYS A 291 -20.32 -8.59 11.92
C LYS A 291 -19.96 -9.32 13.22
N LYS A 292 -18.80 -9.99 13.27
CA LYS A 292 -18.33 -10.79 14.41
C LYS A 292 -18.06 -9.93 15.65
N PHE A 293 -17.51 -8.74 15.49
CA PHE A 293 -17.10 -7.88 16.62
C PHE A 293 -18.00 -6.66 16.84
N GLY A 294 -19.18 -6.63 16.24
CA GLY A 294 -20.19 -5.60 16.49
C GLY A 294 -19.79 -4.20 16.01
N LEU A 295 -18.92 -4.10 15.02
CA LEU A 295 -18.49 -2.83 14.43
C LEU A 295 -19.47 -2.44 13.32
N LEU A 296 -20.68 -2.03 13.67
CA LEU A 296 -21.72 -1.64 12.73
C LEU A 296 -21.30 -0.40 11.93
N LEU A 297 -21.88 -0.27 10.73
CA LEU A 297 -21.79 0.92 9.90
C LEU A 297 -22.27 2.14 10.70
N VAL A 298 -21.41 3.11 10.93
CA VAL A 298 -21.77 4.44 11.40
C VAL A 298 -21.95 5.33 10.20
#